data_9f30b735c061e53a47367cea0387262e
#
_entry.id   9f30b735c061e53a47367cea0387262e
#
_cell.length_a   1.000
_cell.length_b   1.000
_cell.length_c   1.000
_cell.angle_alpha   90.00
_cell.angle_beta   90.00
_cell.angle_gamma   90.00
#
_symmetry.space_group_name_H-M   'P 1'
#
loop_
_entity.id
_entity.type
_entity.pdbx_description
1 polymer ?
#
loop_
_entity_poly.entity_id
_entity_poly.type
_entity_poly.pdbx_seq_one_letter_code
_entity_poly.pdbx_strand_id
1 'polypeptide(L)'
;DFRAENIDYNSSNPYNSVRSGINVRFVLDNVVRKSTTKTTWGTNDAMKKTASGGIAPTSPTTKLNYWVCNIGGGILGYAQFPGGSSTTDGVVIDSKYTGTMGTATAPFNKGRTATHEVGHWMNLRHIWGDATCGSDLVADTPTHNTANYGIPAAGHRSTCSGTPLEMYMNYMDPVVFLYHLHST
;
A
#
# COMPACT_ATOMS: atom_id res chain seq x y z
N ASP A 1 7.39 0.63 7.44
CA ASP A 1 8.80 0.28 7.38
C ASP A 1 9.03 -0.76 6.30
N PHE A 2 9.84 -0.44 5.30
CA PHE A 2 10.12 -1.31 4.15
C PHE A 2 11.35 -2.21 4.38
N ARG A 3 11.69 -2.47 5.60
CA ARG A 3 12.80 -3.39 5.92
C ARG A 3 12.32 -4.84 5.82
N ALA A 4 13.21 -5.71 5.40
CA ALA A 4 12.94 -7.14 5.41
C ALA A 4 12.73 -7.61 6.85
N GLU A 5 11.60 -8.22 7.09
CA GLU A 5 11.28 -8.87 8.36
C GLU A 5 11.52 -10.38 8.22
N ASN A 6 12.24 -10.96 9.17
CA ASN A 6 12.51 -12.41 9.20
C ASN A 6 11.52 -13.17 10.08
N ILE A 7 10.33 -12.63 10.28
CA ILE A 7 9.37 -13.12 11.26
C ILE A 7 8.95 -14.56 10.95
N ASP A 8 8.78 -14.89 9.66
CA ASP A 8 8.30 -16.22 9.22
C ASP A 8 9.33 -16.94 8.36
N TYR A 9 10.62 -16.81 8.67
CA TYR A 9 11.62 -17.54 7.93
C TYR A 9 11.49 -19.05 8.15
N ASN A 10 11.07 -19.74 7.11
CA ASN A 10 11.05 -21.21 7.03
C ASN A 10 11.83 -21.62 5.78
N SER A 11 12.86 -22.44 5.94
CA SER A 11 13.73 -22.88 4.84
C SER A 11 12.97 -23.59 3.72
N SER A 12 11.83 -24.18 4.01
CA SER A 12 10.95 -24.82 3.03
C SER A 12 9.97 -23.88 2.32
N ASN A 13 9.90 -22.59 2.73
CA ASN A 13 9.02 -21.63 2.09
C ASN A 13 9.55 -21.28 0.68
N PRO A 14 8.77 -21.52 -0.39
CA PRO A 14 9.22 -21.30 -1.76
C PRO A 14 9.54 -19.83 -2.08
N TYR A 15 9.08 -18.89 -1.25
CA TYR A 15 9.30 -17.47 -1.44
C TYR A 15 10.59 -16.94 -0.80
N ASN A 16 11.35 -17.78 -0.08
CA ASN A 16 12.57 -17.33 0.58
C ASN A 16 13.63 -16.82 -0.41
N SER A 17 13.71 -17.41 -1.59
CA SER A 17 14.66 -17.02 -2.64
C SER A 17 14.32 -15.68 -3.29
N VAL A 18 13.10 -15.20 -3.15
CA VAL A 18 12.59 -13.95 -3.75
C VAL A 18 12.30 -12.89 -2.71
N ARG A 19 12.62 -13.15 -1.46
CA ARG A 19 12.53 -12.13 -0.40
C ARG A 19 13.57 -11.06 -0.64
N SER A 20 13.11 -9.83 -0.55
CA SER A 20 13.95 -8.65 -0.66
C SER A 20 13.62 -7.66 0.45
N GLY A 21 14.54 -6.77 0.73
CA GLY A 21 14.32 -5.67 1.64
C GLY A 21 15.10 -4.46 1.16
N ILE A 22 14.50 -3.30 1.28
CA ILE A 22 15.15 -2.03 1.03
C ILE A 22 15.46 -1.36 2.36
N ASN A 23 16.59 -0.71 2.47
CA ASN A 23 16.96 0.03 3.66
C ASN A 23 16.40 1.46 3.61
N VAL A 24 15.07 1.55 3.53
CA VAL A 24 14.34 2.83 3.54
C VAL A 24 13.62 2.98 4.87
N ARG A 25 13.77 4.13 5.48
CA ARG A 25 13.12 4.49 6.73
C ARG A 25 12.48 5.87 6.61
N PHE A 26 11.21 5.95 7.00
CA PHE A 26 10.49 7.22 7.13
C PHE A 26 10.64 7.75 8.55
N VAL A 27 10.91 9.04 8.66
CA VAL A 27 11.01 9.74 9.94
C VAL A 27 9.85 10.73 10.02
N LEU A 28 9.08 10.66 11.10
CA LEU A 28 7.99 11.59 11.33
C LEU A 28 8.54 13.00 11.55
N ASP A 29 8.19 13.91 10.66
CA ASP A 29 8.60 15.31 10.75
C ASP A 29 7.60 16.12 11.58
N ASN A 30 6.32 16.05 11.23
CA ASN A 30 5.28 16.84 11.90
C ASN A 30 3.90 16.18 11.79
N VAL A 31 3.02 16.46 12.73
CA VAL A 31 1.62 16.07 12.72
C VAL A 31 0.73 17.29 12.80
N VAL A 32 0.00 17.56 11.73
CA VAL A 32 -0.97 18.66 11.68
C VAL A 32 -2.38 18.08 11.86
N ARG A 33 -3.15 18.61 12.80
CA ARG A 33 -4.54 18.24 13.02
C ARG A 33 -5.45 19.40 12.69
N LYS A 34 -6.54 19.12 11.99
CA LYS A 34 -7.54 20.11 11.62
C LYS A 34 -8.94 19.58 11.88
N SER A 35 -9.73 20.31 12.61
CA SER A 35 -11.16 20.04 12.76
C SER A 35 -11.89 20.33 11.45
N THR A 36 -12.88 19.51 11.15
CA THR A 36 -13.74 19.68 9.97
C THR A 36 -15.16 19.22 10.28
N THR A 37 -16.11 19.82 9.63
CA THR A 37 -17.53 19.37 9.65
C THR A 37 -17.80 18.28 8.63
N LYS A 38 -16.85 17.99 7.76
CA LYS A 38 -16.97 16.90 6.79
C LYS A 38 -16.82 15.54 7.48
N THR A 39 -17.80 14.70 7.31
CA THR A 39 -17.81 13.34 7.86
C THR A 39 -17.15 12.32 6.93
N THR A 40 -17.03 12.65 5.63
CA THR A 40 -16.49 11.77 4.61
C THR A 40 -15.84 12.57 3.49
N TRP A 41 -14.76 12.04 2.93
CA TRP A 41 -14.04 12.57 1.78
C TRP A 41 -14.12 11.59 0.60
N GLY A 42 -14.09 12.11 -0.62
CA GLY A 42 -13.92 11.31 -1.83
C GLY A 42 -12.44 11.21 -2.24
N THR A 43 -12.19 10.60 -3.40
CA THR A 43 -10.84 10.44 -3.99
C THR A 43 -10.45 11.60 -4.93
N ASN A 44 -11.13 12.73 -4.82
CA ASN A 44 -10.91 13.91 -5.68
C ASN A 44 -9.89 14.92 -5.10
N ASP A 45 -9.09 14.48 -4.14
CA ASP A 45 -8.06 15.28 -3.45
C ASP A 45 -8.60 16.52 -2.69
N ALA A 46 -9.88 16.56 -2.38
CA ALA A 46 -10.45 17.68 -1.64
C ALA A 46 -9.86 17.83 -0.23
N MET A 47 -9.45 16.71 0.43
CA MET A 47 -8.78 16.74 1.73
C MET A 47 -7.38 17.37 1.67
N LYS A 48 -6.79 17.44 0.49
CA LYS A 48 -5.48 18.07 0.24
C LYS A 48 -5.58 19.59 -0.06
N LYS A 49 -6.79 20.14 -0.03
CA LYS A 49 -7.06 21.54 -0.42
C LYS A 49 -7.64 22.35 0.74
N THR A 50 -6.95 23.42 1.12
CA THR A 50 -7.41 24.32 2.19
C THR A 50 -8.78 24.94 1.87
N ALA A 51 -9.01 25.30 0.61
CA ALA A 51 -10.28 25.87 0.15
C ALA A 51 -11.47 24.89 0.30
N SER A 52 -11.20 23.58 0.32
CA SER A 52 -12.21 22.53 0.55
C SER A 52 -12.36 22.16 2.02
N GLY A 53 -11.68 22.84 2.93
CA GLY A 53 -11.65 22.52 4.36
C GLY A 53 -10.60 21.45 4.73
N GLY A 54 -9.76 21.04 3.79
CA GLY A 54 -8.65 20.12 3.98
C GLY A 54 -7.35 20.82 4.42
N ILE A 55 -6.25 20.11 4.32
CA ILE A 55 -4.90 20.58 4.66
C ILE A 55 -4.02 20.47 3.42
N ALA A 56 -3.46 21.59 2.95
CA ALA A 56 -2.53 21.58 1.84
C ALA A 56 -1.22 20.83 2.21
N PRO A 57 -0.53 20.22 1.24
CA PRO A 57 0.74 19.56 1.49
C PRO A 57 1.81 20.52 1.97
N THR A 58 2.73 20.03 2.77
CA THR A 58 3.88 20.79 3.27
C THR A 58 5.15 20.28 2.61
N SER A 59 5.89 21.19 1.96
CA SER A 59 7.17 20.87 1.29
C SER A 59 7.12 19.59 0.44
N PRO A 60 6.17 19.45 -0.50
CA PRO A 60 5.89 18.18 -1.19
C PRO A 60 7.05 17.71 -2.08
N THR A 61 8.00 18.58 -2.42
CA THR A 61 9.21 18.20 -3.18
C THR A 61 10.29 17.53 -2.33
N THR A 62 10.15 17.53 -1.01
CA THR A 62 11.17 17.02 -0.08
C THR A 62 10.59 16.14 1.03
N LYS A 63 9.28 16.08 1.15
CA LYS A 63 8.60 15.34 2.21
C LYS A 63 7.43 14.55 1.64
N LEU A 64 7.28 13.30 2.07
CA LEU A 64 6.04 12.56 1.87
C LEU A 64 4.94 13.18 2.73
N ASN A 65 3.86 13.61 2.10
CA ASN A 65 2.66 14.06 2.78
C ASN A 65 1.68 12.89 2.94
N TYR A 66 1.13 12.74 4.14
CA TYR A 66 0.30 11.61 4.52
C TYR A 66 -0.98 12.12 5.17
N TRP A 67 -2.11 11.94 4.50
CA TRP A 67 -3.42 12.34 5.01
C TRP A 67 -4.16 11.17 5.62
N VAL A 68 -4.75 11.39 6.79
CA VAL A 68 -5.63 10.45 7.46
C VAL A 68 -7.01 11.06 7.57
N CYS A 69 -8.00 10.44 6.97
CA CYS A 69 -9.38 10.90 7.00
C CYS A 69 -10.36 9.74 6.76
N ASN A 70 -11.65 9.95 6.97
CA ASN A 70 -12.65 8.98 6.57
C ASN A 70 -12.87 9.10 5.05
N ILE A 71 -12.52 8.05 4.29
CA ILE A 71 -12.73 7.99 2.84
C ILE A 71 -14.02 7.20 2.57
N GLY A 72 -14.90 7.75 1.76
CA GLY A 72 -16.14 7.07 1.38
C GLY A 72 -15.91 5.91 0.40
N GLY A 73 -16.96 5.09 0.18
CA GLY A 73 -16.96 4.05 -0.85
C GLY A 73 -16.16 2.79 -0.51
N GLY A 74 -15.75 2.58 0.74
CA GLY A 74 -15.00 1.40 1.15
C GLY A 74 -13.53 1.39 0.68
N ILE A 75 -13.01 2.54 0.28
CA ILE A 75 -11.64 2.71 -0.19
C ILE A 75 -10.71 2.73 1.02
N LEU A 76 -9.65 1.92 0.98
CA LEU A 76 -8.69 1.79 2.06
C LEU A 76 -7.70 2.96 2.08
N GLY A 77 -7.26 3.38 0.91
CA GLY A 77 -6.33 4.45 0.68
C GLY A 77 -6.10 4.68 -0.81
N TYR A 78 -5.31 5.68 -1.13
CA TYR A 78 -4.80 5.90 -2.48
C TYR A 78 -3.56 6.79 -2.45
N ALA A 79 -2.76 6.71 -3.49
CA ALA A 79 -1.55 7.49 -3.67
C ALA A 79 -1.55 8.26 -4.99
N GLN A 80 -0.78 9.32 -5.02
CA GLN A 80 -0.40 9.95 -6.28
C GLN A 80 0.90 9.32 -6.79
N PHE A 81 0.90 8.83 -8.03
CA PHE A 81 2.11 8.40 -8.69
C PHE A 81 3.05 9.58 -8.95
N PRO A 82 4.37 9.34 -9.07
CA PRO A 82 5.34 10.39 -9.40
C PRO A 82 5.01 11.11 -10.71
N GLY A 83 5.38 12.38 -10.78
CA GLY A 83 5.12 13.24 -11.95
C GLY A 83 3.79 13.99 -11.92
N GLY A 84 2.95 13.77 -10.91
CA GLY A 84 1.73 14.56 -10.69
C GLY A 84 2.00 15.94 -10.08
N SER A 85 0.92 16.66 -9.80
CA SER A 85 1.02 17.99 -9.19
C SER A 85 1.55 17.93 -7.75
N SER A 86 2.50 18.79 -7.43
CA SER A 86 2.99 18.95 -6.06
C SER A 86 1.91 19.39 -5.06
N THR A 87 0.83 19.99 -5.54
CA THR A 87 -0.30 20.41 -4.69
C THR A 87 -1.17 19.26 -4.18
N THR A 88 -0.99 18.07 -4.74
CA THR A 88 -1.73 16.86 -4.39
C THR A 88 -0.81 15.67 -4.10
N ASP A 89 0.51 15.89 -4.08
CA ASP A 89 1.50 14.83 -3.88
C ASP A 89 1.42 14.22 -2.49
N GLY A 90 1.47 12.89 -2.45
CA GLY A 90 1.47 12.08 -1.24
C GLY A 90 0.39 10.99 -1.23
N VAL A 91 0.12 10.45 -0.05
CA VAL A 91 -0.79 9.33 0.17
C VAL A 91 -1.96 9.74 1.07
N VAL A 92 -3.12 9.14 0.83
CA VAL A 92 -4.34 9.29 1.64
C VAL A 92 -4.77 7.93 2.14
N ILE A 93 -4.94 7.77 3.44
CA ILE A 93 -5.36 6.50 4.05
C ILE A 93 -6.62 6.74 4.88
N ASP A 94 -7.57 5.83 4.80
CA ASP A 94 -8.74 5.88 5.67
C ASP A 94 -8.33 5.67 7.13
N SER A 95 -8.95 6.40 8.01
CA SER A 95 -8.65 6.38 9.45
C SER A 95 -8.86 5.00 10.09
N LYS A 96 -9.71 4.15 9.51
CA LYS A 96 -9.95 2.77 9.96
C LYS A 96 -8.85 1.79 9.51
N TYR A 97 -7.98 2.20 8.60
CA TYR A 97 -6.97 1.34 7.98
C TYR A 97 -5.55 1.92 8.14
N THR A 98 -5.41 2.92 9.00
CA THR A 98 -4.14 3.55 9.34
C THR A 98 -3.55 2.92 10.60
N GLY A 99 -2.33 2.42 10.48
CA GLY A 99 -1.57 1.89 11.63
C GLY A 99 -2.12 0.59 12.20
N THR A 100 -1.86 0.36 13.48
CA THR A 100 -2.16 -0.90 14.19
C THR A 100 -2.99 -0.72 15.44
N MET A 101 -3.30 0.52 15.83
CA MET A 101 -4.00 0.90 17.05
C MET A 101 -5.07 1.97 16.77
N GLY A 102 -5.80 2.35 17.78
CA GLY A 102 -6.82 3.41 17.71
C GLY A 102 -8.03 2.96 16.93
N THR A 103 -8.32 3.63 15.81
CA THR A 103 -9.46 3.32 14.93
C THR A 103 -9.18 2.21 13.93
N ALA A 104 -7.96 1.66 13.92
CA ALA A 104 -7.58 0.60 13.00
C ALA A 104 -8.45 -0.65 13.20
N THR A 105 -9.05 -1.14 12.11
CA THR A 105 -10.04 -2.21 12.12
C THR A 105 -9.58 -3.42 11.32
N ALA A 106 -9.67 -4.60 11.91
CA ALA A 106 -9.38 -5.85 11.22
C ALA A 106 -10.28 -6.02 9.98
N PRO A 107 -9.78 -6.64 8.92
CA PRO A 107 -8.45 -7.26 8.78
C PRO A 107 -7.32 -6.30 8.39
N PHE A 108 -7.60 -5.01 8.18
CA PHE A 108 -6.66 -4.02 7.64
C PHE A 108 -5.88 -3.25 8.73
N ASN A 109 -5.78 -3.80 9.94
CA ASN A 109 -5.18 -3.16 11.12
C ASN A 109 -3.70 -3.51 11.34
N LYS A 110 -2.96 -3.79 10.27
CA LYS A 110 -1.52 -4.12 10.33
C LYS A 110 -0.63 -3.03 9.72
N GLY A 111 -1.21 -1.88 9.37
CA GLY A 111 -0.50 -0.76 8.76
C GLY A 111 -0.10 -1.00 7.29
N ARG A 112 -0.52 -2.10 6.69
CA ARG A 112 -0.07 -2.50 5.34
C ARG A 112 -0.72 -1.70 4.22
N THR A 113 -1.90 -1.12 4.45
CA THR A 113 -2.49 -0.15 3.53
C THR A 113 -1.51 0.99 3.24
N ALA A 114 -0.92 1.56 4.28
CA ALA A 114 0.07 2.63 4.11
C ALA A 114 1.32 2.15 3.35
N THR A 115 1.80 0.94 3.62
CA THR A 115 2.94 0.35 2.90
C THR A 115 2.65 0.23 1.40
N HIS A 116 1.47 -0.23 1.04
CA HIS A 116 1.02 -0.35 -0.36
C HIS A 116 0.94 1.02 -1.04
N GLU A 117 0.24 1.97 -0.43
CA GLU A 117 0.08 3.30 -1.03
C GLU A 117 1.41 4.05 -1.17
N VAL A 118 2.33 3.86 -0.23
CA VAL A 118 3.69 4.39 -0.37
C VAL A 118 4.44 3.69 -1.51
N GLY A 119 4.19 2.41 -1.75
CA GLY A 119 4.69 1.70 -2.93
C GLY A 119 4.27 2.40 -4.23
N HIS A 120 2.99 2.74 -4.37
CA HIS A 120 2.50 3.53 -5.51
C HIS A 120 3.14 4.92 -5.61
N TRP A 121 3.27 5.61 -4.47
CA TRP A 121 3.96 6.89 -4.42
C TRP A 121 5.42 6.80 -4.85
N MET A 122 6.07 5.64 -4.64
CA MET A 122 7.41 5.31 -5.12
C MET A 122 7.44 4.73 -6.54
N ASN A 123 6.34 4.81 -7.29
CA ASN A 123 6.18 4.34 -8.68
C ASN A 123 6.02 2.82 -8.85
N LEU A 124 5.73 2.07 -7.80
CA LEU A 124 5.40 0.66 -7.96
C LEU A 124 3.94 0.49 -8.40
N ARG A 125 3.70 -0.37 -9.37
CA ARG A 125 2.36 -0.76 -9.83
C ARG A 125 1.88 -1.98 -9.06
N HIS A 126 0.59 -2.29 -9.17
CA HIS A 126 0.10 -3.57 -8.72
C HIS A 126 0.85 -4.71 -9.43
N ILE A 127 1.18 -5.73 -8.67
CA ILE A 127 2.02 -6.83 -9.14
C ILE A 127 1.43 -7.61 -10.34
N TRP A 128 0.11 -7.57 -10.54
CA TRP A 128 -0.55 -8.15 -11.72
C TRP A 128 -0.68 -7.16 -12.90
N GLY A 129 -0.16 -5.94 -12.79
CA GLY A 129 -0.17 -4.91 -13.82
C GLY A 129 -1.56 -4.43 -14.23
N ASP A 130 -2.55 -4.55 -13.33
CA ASP A 130 -3.95 -4.15 -13.53
C ASP A 130 -4.66 -4.83 -14.72
N ALA A 131 -4.16 -5.98 -15.17
CA ALA A 131 -4.72 -6.80 -16.23
C ALA A 131 -4.38 -8.27 -16.02
N THR A 132 -5.19 -9.18 -16.57
CA THR A 132 -4.87 -10.61 -16.55
C THR A 132 -3.53 -10.86 -17.26
N CYS A 133 -2.57 -11.42 -16.54
CA CYS A 133 -1.19 -11.61 -16.98
C CYS A 133 -0.53 -10.29 -17.44
N GLY A 134 -0.87 -9.19 -16.79
CA GLY A 134 -0.29 -7.88 -17.06
C GLY A 134 1.15 -7.76 -16.58
N SER A 135 1.74 -6.61 -16.79
CA SER A 135 3.10 -6.29 -16.33
C SER A 135 3.07 -5.09 -15.39
N ASP A 136 3.72 -5.22 -14.25
CA ASP A 136 3.97 -4.11 -13.32
C ASP A 136 5.19 -3.25 -13.72
N LEU A 137 5.85 -3.61 -14.83
CA LEU A 137 7.06 -3.00 -15.37
C LEU A 137 8.31 -3.22 -14.51
N VAL A 138 8.29 -4.24 -13.66
CA VAL A 138 9.44 -4.67 -12.85
C VAL A 138 9.90 -6.03 -13.36
N ALA A 139 11.17 -6.11 -13.79
CA ALA A 139 11.65 -7.26 -14.57
C ALA A 139 11.78 -8.56 -13.77
N ASP A 140 11.97 -8.49 -12.47
CA ASP A 140 12.11 -9.63 -11.56
C ASP A 140 10.80 -10.06 -10.91
N THR A 141 9.68 -9.40 -11.21
CA THR A 141 8.35 -9.79 -10.76
C THR A 141 7.76 -10.83 -11.72
N PRO A 142 7.38 -12.02 -11.22
CA PRO A 142 6.68 -12.99 -12.04
C PRO A 142 5.30 -12.49 -12.47
N THR A 143 4.85 -12.90 -13.64
CA THR A 143 3.51 -12.52 -14.14
C THR A 143 2.41 -13.17 -13.32
N HIS A 144 1.50 -12.37 -12.82
CA HIS A 144 0.32 -12.79 -12.05
C HIS A 144 -0.94 -12.85 -12.90
N ASN A 145 -1.88 -13.71 -12.52
CA ASN A 145 -3.17 -13.77 -13.20
C ASN A 145 -3.97 -12.47 -12.97
N THR A 146 -4.13 -12.11 -11.69
CA THR A 146 -4.92 -10.97 -11.23
C THR A 146 -4.57 -10.70 -9.77
N ALA A 147 -5.24 -9.74 -9.15
CA ALA A 147 -5.19 -9.51 -7.72
C ALA A 147 -5.59 -10.77 -6.93
N ASN A 148 -4.82 -11.12 -5.92
CA ASN A 148 -5.19 -12.19 -5.01
C ASN A 148 -6.03 -11.64 -3.85
N TYR A 149 -7.14 -12.34 -3.54
CA TYR A 149 -7.99 -12.07 -2.39
C TYR A 149 -8.05 -13.33 -1.51
N GLY A 150 -7.70 -13.20 -0.25
CA GLY A 150 -7.49 -14.34 0.64
C GLY A 150 -6.07 -14.93 0.51
N ILE A 151 -5.74 -15.95 1.29
CA ILE A 151 -4.40 -16.57 1.29
C ILE A 151 -4.38 -17.73 0.30
N PRO A 152 -3.69 -17.60 -0.84
CA PRO A 152 -3.45 -18.74 -1.72
C PRO A 152 -2.62 -19.83 -1.00
N ALA A 153 -2.73 -21.06 -1.46
CA ALA A 153 -1.87 -22.13 -0.97
C ALA A 153 -0.39 -21.81 -1.24
N ALA A 154 0.50 -22.28 -0.37
CA ALA A 154 1.93 -22.14 -0.60
C ALA A 154 2.34 -22.77 -1.95
N GLY A 155 3.10 -22.02 -2.72
CA GLY A 155 3.49 -22.47 -4.07
C GLY A 155 2.42 -22.21 -5.14
N HIS A 156 1.42 -21.37 -4.85
CA HIS A 156 0.42 -20.94 -5.83
C HIS A 156 1.09 -20.39 -7.10
N ARG A 157 0.59 -20.84 -8.25
CA ARG A 157 1.15 -20.48 -9.54
C ARG A 157 0.11 -19.82 -10.43
N SER A 158 0.56 -18.85 -11.18
CA SER A 158 -0.17 -18.24 -12.28
C SER A 158 -0.47 -19.25 -13.39
N THR A 159 -1.56 -19.07 -14.11
CA THR A 159 -1.85 -19.74 -15.36
C THR A 159 -1.30 -19.00 -16.59
N CYS A 160 -0.59 -17.90 -16.37
CA CYS A 160 0.09 -17.15 -17.40
C CYS A 160 1.22 -17.97 -18.04
N SER A 161 1.78 -17.48 -19.15
CA SER A 161 2.86 -18.18 -19.86
C SER A 161 4.01 -18.54 -18.92
N GLY A 162 4.44 -19.78 -18.96
CA GLY A 162 5.49 -20.32 -18.08
C GLY A 162 5.02 -20.71 -16.67
N THR A 163 3.74 -20.53 -16.35
CA THR A 163 3.16 -20.86 -15.04
C THR A 163 4.01 -20.45 -13.84
N PRO A 164 4.41 -19.17 -13.76
CA PRO A 164 5.32 -18.69 -12.73
C PRO A 164 4.70 -18.78 -11.32
N LEU A 165 5.56 -18.87 -10.31
CA LEU A 165 5.16 -18.74 -8.92
C LEU A 165 4.65 -17.31 -8.67
N GLU A 166 3.42 -17.16 -8.17
CA GLU A 166 2.89 -15.83 -7.83
C GLU A 166 3.43 -15.34 -6.49
N MET A 167 3.89 -14.10 -6.47
CA MET A 167 4.41 -13.42 -5.28
C MET A 167 3.28 -12.74 -4.50
N TYR A 168 2.21 -13.46 -4.18
CA TYR A 168 1.02 -12.90 -3.51
C TYR A 168 1.31 -12.27 -2.13
N MET A 169 2.49 -12.54 -1.55
CA MET A 169 2.95 -11.87 -0.32
C MET A 169 3.62 -10.52 -0.58
N ASN A 170 3.71 -10.08 -1.84
CA ASN A 170 4.24 -8.77 -2.19
C ASN A 170 3.28 -7.67 -1.73
N TYR A 171 3.81 -6.56 -1.19
CA TYR A 171 2.99 -5.43 -0.73
C TYR A 171 2.16 -4.78 -1.84
N MET A 172 2.49 -5.01 -3.09
CA MET A 172 1.70 -4.55 -4.23
C MET A 172 0.63 -5.55 -4.68
N ASP A 173 0.32 -6.58 -3.87
CA ASP A 173 -0.84 -7.46 -4.02
C ASP A 173 -1.84 -7.22 -2.86
N PRO A 174 -3.16 -7.12 -3.11
CA PRO A 174 -4.17 -6.88 -2.07
C PRO A 174 -4.21 -7.89 -0.94
N VAL A 175 -3.72 -9.11 -1.14
CA VAL A 175 -3.71 -10.14 -0.09
C VAL A 175 -2.98 -9.69 1.17
N VAL A 176 -1.94 -8.89 1.01
CA VAL A 176 -1.13 -8.40 2.13
C VAL A 176 -1.90 -7.47 3.07
N PHE A 177 -2.96 -6.85 2.60
CA PHE A 177 -3.84 -6.06 3.49
C PHE A 177 -4.58 -6.93 4.50
N LEU A 178 -4.96 -8.14 4.07
CA LEU A 178 -5.82 -9.03 4.85
C LEU A 178 -5.04 -9.85 5.88
N TYR A 179 -3.82 -10.26 5.53
CA TYR A 179 -3.11 -11.26 6.31
C TYR A 179 -1.63 -10.88 6.46
N HIS A 180 -1.31 -10.34 7.60
CA HIS A 180 0.04 -10.48 8.11
C HIS A 180 0.06 -11.80 8.87
N LEU A 181 0.77 -12.78 8.34
CA LEU A 181 0.93 -14.05 9.03
C LEU A 181 1.56 -13.78 10.38
N HIS A 182 0.79 -14.05 11.42
CA HIS A 182 1.31 -14.07 12.77
C HIS A 182 2.13 -15.34 12.95
N SER A 183 3.40 -15.19 13.25
CA SER A 183 4.03 -16.12 14.17
C SER A 183 3.60 -15.73 15.58
N THR A 184 2.85 -16.56 16.24
CA THR A 184 2.72 -16.57 17.70
C THR A 184 4.01 -16.99 18.30
#